data_850483809e491987b09e4590f5b5f3f3
#
_entry.id   850483809e491987b09e4590f5b5f3f3
#
_cell.length_a   1.000
_cell.length_b   1.000
_cell.length_c   1.000
_cell.angle_alpha   90.00
_cell.angle_beta   90.00
_cell.angle_gamma   90.00
#
_symmetry.space_group_name_H-M   'P 1'
#
loop_
_entity.id
_entity.type
_entity.pdbx_description
1 polymer ?
#
loop_
_entity_poly.entity_id
_entity_poly.type
_entity_poly.pdbx_seq_one_letter_code
_entity_poly.pdbx_strand_id
1 'polypeptide(L)'
;MSLLAGLATYTAFPPMNLWWSALIGVGALMLLIRGRGFWAGAGLGLLYGFGLFTPLLHFTMVGMGNPIGWIALTVFESLYLAGFGGAWAVVSRLPRLKGSSGGLRVLRRVPTGVANVLAFALLWSGVEELRSVWPLGGFPFGRLAFAMADAPVLPAAAYLGSAGVGLLVALAAACAAHAAQAVYKRRVIPVVVSTVLAATLLIAPHALPLDTRAENGTVRIGAVQGNVATDFEDAFNRALEVTGNHAAATKELASDVGPGSLDLVVWPENSADLDPRDYPASATIVAEAG
;
A
#
# COMPACT_ATOMS: atom_id res chain seq x y z
N MET A 1 -0.69 21.76 -4.34
CA MET A 1 -1.62 21.11 -3.42
C MET A 1 -1.74 19.61 -3.68
N SER A 2 -1.92 19.14 -4.94
CA SER A 2 -2.04 17.69 -5.21
C SER A 2 -0.78 16.91 -4.85
N LEU A 3 0.41 17.43 -5.18
CA LEU A 3 1.70 16.84 -4.77
C LEU A 3 1.81 16.75 -3.24
N LEU A 4 1.39 17.80 -2.51
CA LEU A 4 1.38 17.79 -1.03
C LEU A 4 0.39 16.75 -0.47
N ALA A 5 -0.73 16.51 -1.15
CA ALA A 5 -1.66 15.44 -0.77
C ALA A 5 -1.04 14.05 -0.96
N GLY A 6 -0.25 13.85 -2.03
CA GLY A 6 0.52 12.63 -2.23
C GLY A 6 1.60 12.44 -1.16
N LEU A 7 2.35 13.49 -0.82
CA LEU A 7 3.32 13.47 0.28
C LEU A 7 2.64 13.17 1.64
N ALA A 8 1.46 13.74 1.90
CA ALA A 8 0.70 13.40 3.10
C ALA A 8 0.31 11.91 3.13
N THR A 9 -0.07 11.33 1.99
CA THR A 9 -0.34 9.88 1.92
C THR A 9 0.94 9.06 2.13
N TYR A 10 2.09 9.50 1.63
CA TYR A 10 3.38 8.84 1.87
C TYR A 10 3.70 8.74 3.37
N THR A 11 3.42 9.77 4.16
CA THR A 11 3.72 9.73 5.61
C THR A 11 2.92 8.66 6.38
N ALA A 12 1.92 8.04 5.75
CA ALA A 12 1.22 6.89 6.32
C ALA A 12 2.03 5.59 6.27
N PHE A 13 3.03 5.52 5.39
CA PHE A 13 3.91 4.36 5.23
C PHE A 13 5.13 4.45 6.14
N PRO A 14 5.85 3.32 6.36
CA PRO A 14 7.14 3.33 7.04
C PRO A 14 8.14 4.30 6.38
N PRO A 15 9.02 4.93 7.16
CA PRO A 15 9.21 4.76 8.60
C PRO A 15 8.28 5.62 9.47
N MET A 16 7.45 6.50 8.90
CA MET A 16 6.66 7.47 9.66
C MET A 16 5.41 6.85 10.32
N ASN A 17 4.76 5.88 9.67
CA ASN A 17 3.59 5.13 10.15
C ASN A 17 2.41 6.00 10.65
N LEU A 18 2.25 7.20 10.08
CA LEU A 18 1.14 8.11 10.41
C LEU A 18 -0.12 7.68 9.61
N TRP A 19 -0.65 6.48 9.88
CA TRP A 19 -1.73 5.87 9.09
C TRP A 19 -2.91 6.81 8.77
N TRP A 20 -3.28 7.70 9.70
CA TRP A 20 -4.36 8.68 9.52
C TRP A 20 -4.07 9.73 8.44
N SER A 21 -2.81 9.97 8.09
CA SER A 21 -2.42 10.91 7.04
C SER A 21 -2.85 10.46 5.65
N ALA A 22 -3.02 9.14 5.44
CA ALA A 22 -3.60 8.60 4.22
C ALA A 22 -5.03 9.11 4.00
N LEU A 23 -5.84 9.24 5.06
CA LEU A 23 -7.20 9.77 4.96
C LEU A 23 -7.20 11.23 4.48
N ILE A 24 -6.24 12.02 4.98
CA ILE A 24 -6.07 13.42 4.60
C ILE A 24 -5.64 13.51 3.13
N GLY A 25 -4.59 12.77 2.74
CA GLY A 25 -4.05 12.84 1.38
C GLY A 25 -5.03 12.36 0.32
N VAL A 26 -5.64 11.17 0.52
CA VAL A 26 -6.63 10.59 -0.40
C VAL A 26 -7.91 11.45 -0.44
N GLY A 27 -8.39 11.90 0.71
CA GLY A 27 -9.56 12.79 0.81
C GLY A 27 -9.32 14.15 0.13
N ALA A 28 -8.13 14.72 0.28
CA ALA A 28 -7.74 15.95 -0.40
C ALA A 28 -7.74 15.77 -1.92
N LEU A 29 -7.19 14.66 -2.44
CA LEU A 29 -7.22 14.35 -3.88
C LEU A 29 -8.65 14.29 -4.41
N MET A 30 -9.56 13.61 -3.68
CA MET A 30 -10.98 13.56 -4.05
C MET A 30 -11.57 14.95 -4.26
N LEU A 31 -11.29 15.88 -3.35
CA LEU A 31 -11.82 17.25 -3.40
C LEU A 31 -11.17 18.10 -4.49
N LEU A 32 -9.85 17.99 -4.66
CA LEU A 32 -9.08 18.75 -5.64
C LEU A 32 -9.51 18.46 -7.09
N ILE A 33 -9.81 17.19 -7.39
CA ILE A 33 -10.18 16.74 -8.73
C ILE A 33 -11.66 16.94 -9.02
N ARG A 34 -12.51 16.92 -8.01
CA ARG A 34 -13.96 16.95 -8.17
C ARG A 34 -14.43 18.13 -9.04
N GLY A 35 -15.21 17.81 -10.09
CA GLY A 35 -15.76 18.82 -11.01
C GLY A 35 -14.75 19.39 -12.01
N ARG A 36 -13.51 18.87 -12.04
CA ARG A 36 -12.50 19.25 -13.06
C ARG A 36 -12.73 18.51 -14.38
N GLY A 37 -12.10 18.97 -15.46
CA GLY A 37 -12.05 18.25 -16.74
C GLY A 37 -11.11 17.04 -16.64
N PHE A 38 -11.25 16.09 -17.57
CA PHE A 38 -10.43 14.88 -17.63
C PHE A 38 -8.93 15.19 -17.53
N TRP A 39 -8.39 16.04 -18.38
CA TRP A 39 -6.95 16.35 -18.41
C TRP A 39 -6.46 17.09 -17.16
N ALA A 40 -7.29 17.97 -16.60
CA ALA A 40 -6.96 18.62 -15.34
C ALA A 40 -6.97 17.61 -14.17
N GLY A 41 -7.93 16.68 -14.17
CA GLY A 41 -7.97 15.57 -13.21
C GLY A 41 -6.78 14.66 -13.36
N ALA A 42 -6.42 14.28 -14.58
CA ALA A 42 -5.25 13.47 -14.88
C ALA A 42 -3.94 14.13 -14.42
N GLY A 43 -3.77 15.43 -14.70
CA GLY A 43 -2.60 16.18 -14.22
C GLY A 43 -2.52 16.25 -12.69
N LEU A 44 -3.65 16.43 -12.00
CA LEU A 44 -3.68 16.41 -10.54
C LEU A 44 -3.39 15.03 -9.97
N GLY A 45 -3.92 13.96 -10.58
CA GLY A 45 -3.60 12.59 -10.24
C GLY A 45 -2.12 12.27 -10.41
N LEU A 46 -1.52 12.70 -11.53
CA LEU A 46 -0.09 12.56 -11.81
C LEU A 46 0.78 13.24 -10.74
N LEU A 47 0.46 14.50 -10.41
CA LEU A 47 1.18 15.24 -9.36
C LEU A 47 1.04 14.58 -7.98
N TYR A 48 -0.14 14.04 -7.68
CA TYR A 48 -0.32 13.26 -6.45
C TYR A 48 0.55 12.00 -6.46
N GLY A 49 0.57 11.28 -7.59
CA GLY A 49 1.41 10.10 -7.77
C GLY A 49 2.89 10.41 -7.53
N PHE A 50 3.41 11.49 -8.10
CA PHE A 50 4.77 11.93 -7.81
C PHE A 50 4.99 12.23 -6.32
N GLY A 51 4.05 12.89 -5.66
CA GLY A 51 4.15 13.15 -4.22
C GLY A 51 4.19 11.87 -3.39
N LEU A 52 3.44 10.84 -3.78
CA LEU A 52 3.38 9.56 -3.08
C LEU A 52 4.59 8.68 -3.43
N PHE A 53 4.81 8.41 -4.72
CA PHE A 53 5.72 7.36 -5.17
C PHE A 53 7.20 7.79 -5.19
N THR A 54 7.52 9.07 -5.37
CA THR A 54 8.92 9.51 -5.35
C THR A 54 9.63 9.12 -4.05
N PRO A 55 9.13 9.48 -2.87
CA PRO A 55 9.78 9.07 -1.62
C PRO A 55 9.53 7.58 -1.29
N LEU A 56 8.34 7.04 -1.61
CA LEU A 56 7.97 5.68 -1.25
C LEU A 56 8.84 4.63 -1.97
N LEU A 57 9.17 4.88 -3.24
CA LEU A 57 9.92 3.93 -4.07
C LEU A 57 11.44 4.20 -4.08
N HIS A 58 11.93 5.12 -3.25
CA HIS A 58 13.34 5.46 -3.21
C HIS A 58 14.25 4.26 -2.92
N PHE A 59 13.75 3.26 -2.20
CA PHE A 59 14.49 2.02 -1.91
C PHE A 59 14.93 1.28 -3.19
N THR A 60 14.20 1.41 -4.29
CA THR A 60 14.58 0.78 -5.57
C THR A 60 15.86 1.37 -6.17
N MET A 61 16.17 2.63 -5.88
CA MET A 61 17.45 3.23 -6.25
C MET A 61 18.60 2.53 -5.55
N VAL A 62 18.45 2.20 -4.26
CA VAL A 62 19.48 1.48 -3.48
C VAL A 62 19.63 0.06 -4.02
N GLY A 63 18.53 -0.67 -4.25
CA GLY A 63 18.56 -2.05 -4.74
C GLY A 63 19.11 -2.20 -6.17
N MET A 64 18.95 -1.19 -7.03
CA MET A 64 19.40 -1.21 -8.43
C MET A 64 20.77 -0.52 -8.66
N GLY A 65 21.28 0.17 -7.67
CA GLY A 65 22.54 0.92 -7.76
C GLY A 65 22.53 2.14 -8.70
N ASN A 66 21.36 2.49 -9.27
CA ASN A 66 21.22 3.66 -10.13
C ASN A 66 19.79 4.26 -10.04
N PRO A 67 19.62 5.56 -10.36
CA PRO A 67 18.34 6.24 -10.22
C PRO A 67 17.33 5.93 -11.35
N ILE A 68 17.76 5.30 -12.45
CA ILE A 68 16.90 5.12 -13.65
C ILE A 68 15.67 4.29 -13.32
N GLY A 69 15.86 3.16 -12.63
CA GLY A 69 14.75 2.27 -12.23
C GLY A 69 13.77 2.96 -11.29
N TRP A 70 14.28 3.70 -10.31
CA TRP A 70 13.46 4.50 -9.40
C TRP A 70 12.63 5.55 -10.12
N ILE A 71 13.25 6.32 -11.02
CA ILE A 71 12.55 7.35 -11.81
C ILE A 71 11.49 6.71 -12.71
N ALA A 72 11.87 5.66 -13.47
CA ALA A 72 10.97 4.97 -14.37
C ALA A 72 9.75 4.41 -13.64
N LEU A 73 9.96 3.72 -12.51
CA LEU A 73 8.90 3.13 -11.72
C LEU A 73 8.00 4.20 -11.07
N THR A 74 8.59 5.28 -10.55
CA THR A 74 7.84 6.42 -10.01
C THR A 74 6.92 7.04 -11.06
N VAL A 75 7.43 7.28 -12.27
CA VAL A 75 6.63 7.80 -13.38
C VAL A 75 5.52 6.80 -13.73
N PHE A 76 5.86 5.54 -13.89
CA PHE A 76 4.92 4.50 -14.28
C PHE A 76 3.77 4.35 -13.28
N GLU A 77 4.05 4.23 -11.99
CA GLU A 77 3.04 4.17 -10.94
C GLU A 77 2.18 5.45 -10.86
N SER A 78 2.80 6.61 -11.11
CA SER A 78 2.08 7.88 -11.15
C SER A 78 1.11 7.99 -12.32
N LEU A 79 1.34 7.29 -13.45
CA LEU A 79 0.42 7.25 -14.58
C LEU A 79 -0.90 6.54 -14.24
N TYR A 80 -0.90 5.54 -13.36
CA TYR A 80 -2.15 4.94 -12.87
C TYR A 80 -2.99 5.97 -12.12
N LEU A 81 -2.35 6.80 -11.29
CA LEU A 81 -3.05 7.86 -10.58
C LEU A 81 -3.47 9.01 -11.48
N ALA A 82 -2.75 9.23 -12.60
CA ALA A 82 -3.24 10.13 -13.64
C ALA A 82 -4.53 9.59 -14.29
N GLY A 83 -4.54 8.32 -14.66
CA GLY A 83 -5.74 7.64 -15.17
C GLY A 83 -6.91 7.70 -14.17
N PHE A 84 -6.64 7.38 -12.91
CA PHE A 84 -7.61 7.53 -11.81
C PHE A 84 -8.16 8.96 -11.74
N GLY A 85 -7.27 9.97 -11.72
CA GLY A 85 -7.67 11.37 -11.60
C GLY A 85 -8.54 11.85 -12.78
N GLY A 86 -8.19 11.43 -14.00
CA GLY A 86 -9.00 11.71 -15.18
C GLY A 86 -10.39 11.05 -15.11
N ALA A 87 -10.43 9.77 -14.73
CA ALA A 87 -11.68 9.03 -14.56
C ALA A 87 -12.55 9.62 -13.45
N TRP A 88 -11.97 9.93 -12.28
CA TRP A 88 -12.70 10.58 -11.19
C TRP A 88 -13.25 11.96 -11.59
N ALA A 89 -12.48 12.76 -12.32
CA ALA A 89 -12.95 14.05 -12.83
C ALA A 89 -14.23 13.89 -13.66
N VAL A 90 -14.28 12.90 -14.56
CA VAL A 90 -15.46 12.58 -15.37
C VAL A 90 -16.60 12.08 -14.50
N VAL A 91 -16.37 11.05 -13.70
CA VAL A 91 -17.40 10.40 -12.85
C VAL A 91 -18.05 11.41 -11.89
N SER A 92 -17.25 12.31 -11.31
CA SER A 92 -17.76 13.35 -10.38
C SER A 92 -18.67 14.38 -11.03
N ARG A 93 -18.66 14.48 -12.38
CA ARG A 93 -19.47 15.39 -13.20
C ARG A 93 -20.71 14.76 -13.81
N LEU A 94 -20.76 13.40 -13.87
CA LEU A 94 -21.88 12.74 -14.55
C LEU A 94 -23.21 13.25 -13.99
N PRO A 95 -24.10 13.78 -14.85
CA PRO A 95 -25.44 14.13 -14.44
C PRO A 95 -26.10 12.85 -13.96
N ARG A 96 -26.53 12.81 -12.71
CA ARG A 96 -27.29 11.66 -12.23
C ARG A 96 -28.56 11.58 -13.03
N LEU A 97 -28.78 10.39 -13.58
CA LEU A 97 -29.90 10.05 -14.45
C LEU A 97 -31.24 10.51 -13.85
N LYS A 98 -31.60 11.75 -14.09
CA LYS A 98 -32.89 12.36 -13.73
C LYS A 98 -33.97 12.03 -14.73
N GLY A 99 -33.85 11.01 -15.53
CA GLY A 99 -34.81 10.82 -16.63
C GLY A 99 -34.93 9.42 -17.23
N SER A 100 -34.14 8.44 -16.80
CA SER A 100 -34.27 7.09 -17.37
C SER A 100 -35.48 6.35 -16.79
N SER A 101 -36.40 5.98 -17.65
CA SER A 101 -37.64 5.20 -17.35
C SER A 101 -37.40 3.69 -17.21
N GLY A 102 -36.16 3.21 -17.25
CA GLY A 102 -35.79 1.79 -17.15
C GLY A 102 -35.15 1.42 -15.81
N GLY A 103 -35.37 0.21 -15.37
CA GLY A 103 -34.78 -0.66 -14.30
C GLY A 103 -33.96 -0.15 -13.13
N LEU A 104 -33.46 1.06 -13.14
CA LEU A 104 -32.53 1.64 -12.16
C LEU A 104 -33.17 2.63 -11.16
N ARG A 105 -34.47 2.46 -10.86
CA ARG A 105 -35.20 3.33 -9.90
C ARG A 105 -34.53 3.42 -8.51
N VAL A 106 -33.83 2.37 -8.08
CA VAL A 106 -33.16 2.31 -6.79
C VAL A 106 -31.98 3.32 -6.73
N LEU A 107 -31.22 3.46 -7.80
CA LEU A 107 -30.08 4.39 -7.87
C LEU A 107 -30.50 5.88 -7.87
N ARG A 108 -31.76 6.17 -8.27
CA ARG A 108 -32.31 7.54 -8.20
C ARG A 108 -32.51 8.07 -6.78
N ARG A 109 -32.62 7.17 -5.79
CA ARG A 109 -32.83 7.53 -4.38
C ARG A 109 -31.53 7.78 -3.62
N VAL A 110 -30.37 7.37 -4.17
CA VAL A 110 -29.09 7.55 -3.51
C VAL A 110 -28.67 9.02 -3.52
N PRO A 111 -28.44 9.64 -2.34
CA PRO A 111 -27.97 11.03 -2.26
C PRO A 111 -26.65 11.22 -3.01
N THR A 112 -26.50 12.38 -3.64
CA THR A 112 -25.31 12.72 -4.44
C THR A 112 -23.97 12.54 -3.69
N GLY A 113 -23.95 12.81 -2.38
CA GLY A 113 -22.79 12.62 -1.54
C GLY A 113 -22.38 11.16 -1.41
N VAL A 114 -23.35 10.31 -1.08
CA VAL A 114 -23.12 8.86 -0.92
C VAL A 114 -22.60 8.22 -2.21
N ALA A 115 -23.27 8.52 -3.34
CA ALA A 115 -22.83 7.96 -4.62
C ALA A 115 -21.42 8.44 -5.03
N ASN A 116 -21.00 9.66 -4.67
CA ASN A 116 -19.63 10.11 -4.92
C ASN A 116 -18.63 9.40 -4.01
N VAL A 117 -18.97 9.18 -2.73
CA VAL A 117 -18.11 8.42 -1.81
C VAL A 117 -17.88 7.02 -2.34
N LEU A 118 -18.96 6.30 -2.69
CA LEU A 118 -18.87 4.94 -3.23
C LEU A 118 -18.11 4.91 -4.55
N ALA A 119 -18.43 5.79 -5.50
CA ALA A 119 -17.78 5.81 -6.81
C ALA A 119 -16.28 6.12 -6.71
N PHE A 120 -15.88 7.05 -5.83
CA PHE A 120 -14.49 7.36 -5.59
C PHE A 120 -13.73 6.16 -5.02
N ALA A 121 -14.26 5.54 -3.97
CA ALA A 121 -13.60 4.42 -3.31
C ALA A 121 -13.49 3.19 -4.21
N LEU A 122 -14.56 2.86 -4.96
CA LEU A 122 -14.53 1.75 -5.91
C LEU A 122 -13.55 2.01 -7.05
N LEU A 123 -13.51 3.24 -7.58
CA LEU A 123 -12.56 3.61 -8.63
C LEU A 123 -11.11 3.55 -8.11
N TRP A 124 -10.86 4.03 -6.88
CA TRP A 124 -9.56 3.93 -6.23
C TRP A 124 -9.12 2.48 -6.10
N SER A 125 -9.96 1.65 -5.48
CA SER A 125 -9.65 0.23 -5.29
C SER A 125 -9.46 -0.50 -6.62
N GLY A 126 -10.28 -0.20 -7.64
CA GLY A 126 -10.13 -0.80 -8.96
C GLY A 126 -8.80 -0.46 -9.63
N VAL A 127 -8.34 0.79 -9.52
CA VAL A 127 -7.03 1.20 -10.05
C VAL A 127 -5.89 0.60 -9.22
N GLU A 128 -6.04 0.51 -7.90
CA GLU A 128 -5.06 -0.11 -7.01
C GLU A 128 -4.90 -1.61 -7.29
N GLU A 129 -6.00 -2.33 -7.53
CA GLU A 129 -5.94 -3.73 -7.95
C GLU A 129 -5.34 -3.88 -9.35
N LEU A 130 -5.73 -3.04 -10.32
CA LEU A 130 -5.19 -3.07 -11.67
C LEU A 130 -3.65 -2.95 -11.66
N ARG A 131 -3.10 -1.95 -10.97
CA ARG A 131 -1.65 -1.74 -10.90
C ARG A 131 -0.92 -2.86 -10.14
N SER A 132 -1.63 -3.56 -9.27
CA SER A 132 -1.08 -4.67 -8.48
C SER A 132 -0.93 -5.97 -9.26
N VAL A 133 -1.54 -6.08 -10.46
CA VAL A 133 -1.52 -7.30 -11.28
C VAL A 133 -1.06 -7.07 -12.72
N TRP A 134 -1.09 -5.85 -13.22
CA TRP A 134 -0.77 -5.52 -14.61
C TRP A 134 0.06 -4.24 -14.72
N PRO A 135 1.01 -4.17 -15.67
CA PRO A 135 1.55 -5.24 -16.52
C PRO A 135 2.62 -6.08 -15.79
N LEU A 136 3.11 -7.13 -16.45
CA LEU A 136 4.25 -7.94 -15.98
C LEU A 136 4.10 -8.53 -14.56
N GLY A 137 2.87 -8.81 -14.14
CA GLY A 137 2.57 -9.27 -12.77
C GLY A 137 2.22 -8.15 -11.81
N GLY A 138 2.34 -6.88 -12.24
CA GLY A 138 2.01 -5.69 -11.46
C GLY A 138 3.08 -5.30 -10.43
N PHE A 139 2.80 -4.18 -9.74
CA PHE A 139 3.66 -3.69 -8.66
C PHE A 139 2.79 -3.23 -7.47
N PRO A 140 2.56 -4.10 -6.48
CA PRO A 140 1.60 -3.84 -5.40
C PRO A 140 2.09 -2.87 -4.31
N PHE A 141 3.33 -2.37 -4.37
CA PHE A 141 3.85 -1.44 -3.37
C PHE A 141 3.03 -0.15 -3.32
N GLY A 142 2.85 0.38 -2.12
CA GLY A 142 2.06 1.59 -1.89
C GLY A 142 0.54 1.38 -1.93
N ARG A 143 0.05 0.15 -1.75
CA ARG A 143 -1.38 -0.10 -1.46
C ARG A 143 -1.75 0.55 -0.13
N LEU A 144 -2.92 1.18 -0.05
CA LEU A 144 -3.39 1.82 1.19
C LEU A 144 -3.43 0.84 2.38
N ALA A 145 -3.71 -0.43 2.12
CA ALA A 145 -3.72 -1.45 3.16
C ALA A 145 -2.37 -1.60 3.87
N PHE A 146 -1.25 -1.41 3.16
CA PHE A 146 0.09 -1.57 3.74
C PHE A 146 0.48 -0.41 4.67
N ALA A 147 -0.17 0.73 4.52
CA ALA A 147 -0.03 1.85 5.45
C ALA A 147 -0.84 1.69 6.76
N MET A 148 -1.61 0.58 6.89
CA MET A 148 -2.55 0.37 8.00
C MET A 148 -2.05 -0.63 9.05
N ALA A 149 -0.76 -0.94 9.09
CA ALA A 149 -0.20 -1.92 10.03
C ALA A 149 -0.48 -1.58 11.50
N ASP A 150 -0.47 -0.28 11.84
CA ASP A 150 -0.75 0.20 13.20
C ASP A 150 -2.17 0.78 13.36
N ALA A 151 -3.03 0.61 12.35
CA ALA A 151 -4.36 1.18 12.36
C ALA A 151 -5.42 0.21 12.93
N PRO A 152 -6.48 0.70 13.58
CA PRO A 152 -7.55 -0.14 14.13
C PRO A 152 -8.28 -0.98 13.08
N VAL A 153 -8.18 -0.63 11.80
CA VAL A 153 -8.80 -1.36 10.68
C VAL A 153 -8.06 -2.66 10.33
N LEU A 154 -6.83 -2.85 10.79
CA LEU A 154 -5.98 -3.99 10.43
C LEU A 154 -6.64 -5.37 10.59
N PRO A 155 -7.40 -5.68 11.66
CA PRO A 155 -8.05 -6.98 11.83
C PRO A 155 -8.98 -7.36 10.67
N ALA A 156 -9.50 -6.39 9.90
CA ALA A 156 -10.27 -6.68 8.69
C ALA A 156 -9.46 -7.45 7.64
N ALA A 157 -8.14 -7.38 7.68
CA ALA A 157 -7.26 -8.08 6.73
C ALA A 157 -7.44 -9.61 6.80
N ALA A 158 -7.73 -10.16 7.98
CA ALA A 158 -7.98 -11.60 8.15
C ALA A 158 -9.21 -12.11 7.38
N TYR A 159 -10.18 -11.22 7.12
CA TYR A 159 -11.46 -11.56 6.48
C TYR A 159 -11.55 -11.07 5.04
N LEU A 160 -10.95 -9.92 4.73
CA LEU A 160 -11.15 -9.20 3.47
C LEU A 160 -9.85 -9.06 2.66
N GLY A 161 -8.73 -9.51 3.23
CA GLY A 161 -7.40 -9.32 2.63
C GLY A 161 -7.01 -7.84 2.50
N SER A 162 -5.90 -7.59 1.83
CA SER A 162 -5.40 -6.23 1.58
C SER A 162 -6.34 -5.40 0.69
N ALA A 163 -7.03 -6.04 -0.26
CA ALA A 163 -8.00 -5.38 -1.13
C ALA A 163 -9.16 -4.77 -0.33
N GLY A 164 -9.73 -5.56 0.59
CA GLY A 164 -10.82 -5.08 1.43
C GLY A 164 -10.40 -4.00 2.41
N VAL A 165 -9.22 -4.11 3.03
CA VAL A 165 -8.68 -3.03 3.88
C VAL A 165 -8.48 -1.75 3.07
N GLY A 166 -7.87 -1.84 1.88
CA GLY A 166 -7.72 -0.69 0.98
C GLY A 166 -9.04 -0.02 0.65
N LEU A 167 -10.09 -0.81 0.35
CA LEU A 167 -11.43 -0.29 0.10
C LEU A 167 -12.03 0.41 1.33
N LEU A 168 -11.89 -0.16 2.54
CA LEU A 168 -12.38 0.46 3.77
C LEU A 168 -11.69 1.80 4.03
N VAL A 169 -10.38 1.89 3.81
CA VAL A 169 -9.60 3.13 3.96
C VAL A 169 -10.01 4.16 2.91
N ALA A 170 -10.18 3.76 1.65
CA ALA A 170 -10.63 4.66 0.58
C ALA A 170 -12.05 5.18 0.85
N LEU A 171 -12.96 4.35 1.36
CA LEU A 171 -14.30 4.75 1.80
C LEU A 171 -14.23 5.74 2.96
N ALA A 172 -13.41 5.46 3.98
CA ALA A 172 -13.24 6.34 5.13
C ALA A 172 -12.67 7.70 4.72
N ALA A 173 -11.66 7.73 3.85
CA ALA A 173 -11.09 8.95 3.28
C ALA A 173 -12.13 9.76 2.49
N ALA A 174 -12.93 9.09 1.66
CA ALA A 174 -14.00 9.72 0.90
C ALA A 174 -15.12 10.27 1.82
N CYS A 175 -15.46 9.56 2.89
CA CYS A 175 -16.39 10.04 3.92
C CYS A 175 -15.82 11.28 4.63
N ALA A 176 -14.56 11.28 5.03
CA ALA A 176 -13.89 12.42 5.65
C ALA A 176 -13.89 13.65 4.71
N ALA A 177 -13.58 13.45 3.43
CA ALA A 177 -13.66 14.51 2.42
C ALA A 177 -15.10 15.04 2.24
N HIS A 178 -16.09 14.18 2.25
CA HIS A 178 -17.49 14.58 2.19
C HIS A 178 -17.93 15.34 3.44
N ALA A 179 -17.48 14.93 4.64
CA ALA A 179 -17.71 15.65 5.88
C ALA A 179 -17.08 17.06 5.83
N ALA A 180 -15.82 17.18 5.41
CA ALA A 180 -15.15 18.48 5.26
C ALA A 180 -15.90 19.41 4.30
N GLN A 181 -16.38 18.89 3.16
CA GLN A 181 -17.21 19.67 2.24
C GLN A 181 -18.56 20.07 2.85
N ALA A 182 -19.15 19.22 3.68
CA ALA A 182 -20.42 19.51 4.36
C ALA A 182 -20.23 20.58 5.43
N VAL A 183 -19.10 20.60 6.15
CA VAL A 183 -18.71 21.67 7.07
C VAL A 183 -18.66 23.01 6.35
N TYR A 184 -17.93 23.06 5.22
CA TYR A 184 -17.85 24.27 4.40
C TYR A 184 -19.24 24.78 3.95
N LYS A 185 -20.17 23.85 3.66
CA LYS A 185 -21.55 24.16 3.27
C LYS A 185 -22.50 24.35 4.48
N ARG A 186 -21.99 24.31 5.70
CA ARG A 186 -22.75 24.42 6.96
C ARG A 186 -23.92 23.43 7.09
N ARG A 187 -23.71 22.17 6.60
CA ARG A 187 -24.72 21.11 6.63
C ARG A 187 -24.41 20.10 7.73
N VAL A 188 -25.04 20.22 8.90
CA VAL A 188 -24.74 19.42 10.10
C VAL A 188 -24.97 17.92 9.89
N ILE A 189 -26.12 17.52 9.36
CA ILE A 189 -26.47 16.08 9.19
C ILE A 189 -25.44 15.33 8.34
N PRO A 190 -25.05 15.78 7.13
CA PRO A 190 -23.99 15.12 6.37
C PRO A 190 -22.64 15.10 7.07
N VAL A 191 -22.29 16.11 7.87
CA VAL A 191 -21.05 16.11 8.68
C VAL A 191 -21.09 14.94 9.65
N VAL A 192 -22.12 14.87 10.49
CA VAL A 192 -22.25 13.83 11.53
C VAL A 192 -22.26 12.43 10.89
N VAL A 193 -23.11 12.20 9.90
CA VAL A 193 -23.24 10.89 9.25
C VAL A 193 -21.92 10.46 8.62
N SER A 194 -21.25 11.35 7.89
CA SER A 194 -19.99 10.97 7.21
C SER A 194 -18.85 10.75 8.19
N THR A 195 -18.77 11.53 9.27
CA THR A 195 -17.75 11.33 10.30
C THR A 195 -17.97 10.03 11.05
N VAL A 196 -19.23 9.72 11.43
CA VAL A 196 -19.57 8.46 12.09
C VAL A 196 -19.26 7.26 11.17
N LEU A 197 -19.63 7.33 9.89
CA LEU A 197 -19.31 6.27 8.94
C LEU A 197 -17.79 6.08 8.79
N ALA A 198 -17.02 7.15 8.64
CA ALA A 198 -15.57 7.06 8.55
C ALA A 198 -14.96 6.39 9.79
N ALA A 199 -15.41 6.82 10.98
CA ALA A 199 -14.96 6.24 12.23
C ALA A 199 -15.35 4.76 12.35
N THR A 200 -16.58 4.40 11.99
CA THR A 200 -17.04 3.00 12.01
C THR A 200 -16.23 2.12 11.08
N LEU A 201 -15.96 2.56 9.84
CA LEU A 201 -15.16 1.81 8.87
C LEU A 201 -13.75 1.51 9.38
N LEU A 202 -13.16 2.41 10.16
CA LEU A 202 -11.79 2.27 10.66
C LEU A 202 -11.73 1.54 12.01
N ILE A 203 -12.70 1.74 12.89
CA ILE A 203 -12.63 1.28 14.28
C ILE A 203 -13.39 -0.03 14.49
N ALA A 204 -14.55 -0.21 13.86
CA ALA A 204 -15.34 -1.43 14.06
C ALA A 204 -14.58 -2.73 13.75
N PRO A 205 -13.67 -2.80 12.75
CA PRO A 205 -12.85 -3.99 12.50
C PRO A 205 -11.97 -4.40 13.68
N HIS A 206 -11.62 -3.48 14.58
CA HIS A 206 -10.85 -3.80 15.79
C HIS A 206 -11.57 -4.78 16.73
N ALA A 207 -12.90 -4.84 16.64
CA ALA A 207 -13.71 -5.77 17.43
C ALA A 207 -13.89 -7.15 16.76
N LEU A 208 -13.31 -7.37 15.56
CA LEU A 208 -13.39 -8.67 14.88
C LEU A 208 -12.59 -9.72 15.64
N PRO A 209 -13.15 -10.90 15.89
CA PRO A 209 -12.41 -11.98 16.53
C PRO A 209 -11.31 -12.48 15.59
N LEU A 210 -10.08 -12.56 16.10
CA LEU A 210 -8.96 -13.20 15.42
C LEU A 210 -8.66 -14.52 16.12
N ASP A 211 -8.60 -15.60 15.36
CA ASP A 211 -8.14 -16.87 15.90
C ASP A 211 -6.61 -16.84 16.00
N THR A 212 -6.11 -16.79 17.22
CA THR A 212 -4.67 -16.78 17.54
C THR A 212 -4.21 -18.07 18.18
N ARG A 213 -5.05 -19.11 18.20
CA ARG A 213 -4.71 -20.40 18.83
C ARG A 213 -3.69 -21.14 17.97
N ALA A 214 -2.65 -21.66 18.63
CA ALA A 214 -1.65 -22.52 18.01
C ALA A 214 -2.15 -23.97 18.07
N GLU A 215 -3.01 -24.38 17.13
CA GLU A 215 -3.66 -25.70 17.12
C GLU A 215 -2.66 -26.86 16.94
N ASN A 216 -1.55 -26.62 16.24
CA ASN A 216 -0.51 -27.63 15.96
C ASN A 216 0.80 -27.38 16.73
N GLY A 217 0.75 -26.60 17.81
CA GLY A 217 1.92 -26.21 18.59
C GLY A 217 2.59 -24.94 18.09
N THR A 218 3.77 -24.66 18.64
CA THR A 218 4.57 -23.46 18.34
C THR A 218 5.93 -23.85 17.80
N VAL A 219 6.46 -23.07 16.87
CA VAL A 219 7.80 -23.19 16.31
C VAL A 219 8.59 -21.93 16.63
N ARG A 220 9.80 -22.07 17.15
CA ARG A 220 10.71 -20.96 17.40
C ARG A 220 11.58 -20.75 16.18
N ILE A 221 11.42 -19.62 15.52
CA ILE A 221 12.09 -19.30 14.26
C ILE A 221 13.07 -18.15 14.48
N GLY A 222 14.32 -18.34 14.05
CA GLY A 222 15.30 -17.27 13.89
C GLY A 222 15.22 -16.71 12.47
N ALA A 223 14.86 -15.44 12.32
CA ALA A 223 14.92 -14.74 11.05
C ALA A 223 16.24 -13.97 10.95
N VAL A 224 17.06 -14.27 9.96
CA VAL A 224 18.38 -13.69 9.80
C VAL A 224 18.40 -12.79 8.56
N GLN A 225 18.86 -11.54 8.72
CA GLN A 225 19.03 -10.57 7.62
C GLN A 225 20.51 -10.19 7.48
N GLY A 226 21.13 -10.63 6.40
CA GLY A 226 22.54 -10.37 6.07
C GLY A 226 22.77 -9.12 5.21
N ASN A 227 21.69 -8.39 4.89
CA ASN A 227 21.72 -7.20 4.03
C ASN A 227 22.17 -7.52 2.58
N VAL A 228 22.20 -6.49 1.72
CA VAL A 228 22.61 -6.57 0.32
C VAL A 228 23.84 -5.67 0.11
N ALA A 229 24.81 -6.16 -0.64
CA ALA A 229 25.98 -5.34 -1.01
C ALA A 229 25.55 -4.15 -1.89
N THR A 230 26.16 -2.99 -1.65
CA THR A 230 25.78 -1.72 -2.32
C THR A 230 26.58 -1.45 -3.59
N ASP A 231 27.69 -2.16 -3.82
CA ASP A 231 28.56 -1.97 -4.99
C ASP A 231 28.29 -3.01 -6.10
N PHE A 232 28.17 -2.53 -7.34
CA PHE A 232 27.77 -3.34 -8.48
C PHE A 232 28.93 -3.81 -9.39
N GLU A 233 30.19 -3.60 -9.00
CA GLU A 233 31.33 -3.86 -9.89
C GLU A 233 31.64 -5.35 -10.09
N ASP A 234 31.30 -6.22 -9.12
CA ASP A 234 31.52 -7.67 -9.25
C ASP A 234 30.31 -8.47 -8.71
N ALA A 235 29.38 -8.81 -9.60
CA ALA A 235 28.14 -9.48 -9.23
C ALA A 235 28.36 -10.87 -8.60
N PHE A 236 29.43 -11.60 -9.00
CA PHE A 236 29.74 -12.93 -8.47
C PHE A 236 30.27 -12.88 -7.04
N ASN A 237 31.27 -12.01 -6.79
CA ASN A 237 31.84 -11.85 -5.46
C ASN A 237 30.81 -11.29 -4.47
N ARG A 238 29.90 -10.45 -4.93
CA ARG A 238 28.81 -9.93 -4.12
C ARG A 238 27.76 -10.99 -3.75
N ALA A 239 27.45 -11.90 -4.67
CA ALA A 239 26.56 -13.00 -4.37
C ALA A 239 27.12 -13.87 -3.24
N LEU A 240 28.44 -14.12 -3.22
CA LEU A 240 29.12 -14.81 -2.13
C LEU A 240 29.19 -13.97 -0.84
N GLU A 241 29.39 -12.65 -0.95
CA GLU A 241 29.39 -11.74 0.20
C GLU A 241 28.03 -11.72 0.89
N VAL A 242 26.93 -11.59 0.13
CA VAL A 242 25.57 -11.63 0.66
C VAL A 242 25.31 -12.94 1.39
N THR A 243 25.66 -14.07 0.78
CA THR A 243 25.54 -15.40 1.40
C THR A 243 26.42 -15.50 2.66
N GLY A 244 27.64 -14.98 2.62
CA GLY A 244 28.55 -14.94 3.76
C GLY A 244 28.04 -14.11 4.93
N ASN A 245 27.43 -12.97 4.67
CA ASN A 245 26.81 -12.11 5.69
C ASN A 245 25.64 -12.84 6.40
N HIS A 246 24.82 -13.57 5.64
CA HIS A 246 23.74 -14.37 6.23
C HIS A 246 24.29 -15.52 7.10
N ALA A 247 25.36 -16.19 6.63
CA ALA A 247 26.03 -17.24 7.40
C ALA A 247 26.66 -16.69 8.68
N ALA A 248 27.33 -15.53 8.62
CA ALA A 248 27.92 -14.88 9.79
C ALA A 248 26.87 -14.48 10.82
N ALA A 249 25.76 -13.85 10.37
CA ALA A 249 24.66 -13.46 11.22
C ALA A 249 23.92 -14.69 11.82
N THR A 250 23.89 -15.82 11.11
CA THR A 250 23.37 -17.09 11.65
C THR A 250 24.25 -17.61 12.79
N LYS A 251 25.57 -17.57 12.64
CA LYS A 251 26.53 -17.96 13.70
C LYS A 251 26.40 -17.06 14.93
N GLU A 252 26.23 -15.75 14.72
CA GLU A 252 25.99 -14.79 15.80
C GLU A 252 24.69 -15.13 16.56
N LEU A 253 23.58 -15.31 15.83
CA LEU A 253 22.31 -15.72 16.42
C LEU A 253 22.44 -17.04 17.22
N ALA A 254 23.14 -18.04 16.66
CA ALA A 254 23.35 -19.30 17.34
C ALA A 254 24.13 -19.16 18.66
N SER A 255 25.12 -18.23 18.71
CA SER A 255 25.85 -17.92 19.93
C SER A 255 24.98 -17.25 20.99
N ASP A 256 24.06 -16.39 20.57
CA ASP A 256 23.17 -15.63 21.47
C ASP A 256 22.08 -16.48 22.10
N VAL A 257 21.49 -17.40 21.33
CA VAL A 257 20.34 -18.20 21.81
C VAL A 257 20.72 -19.58 22.36
N GLY A 258 21.91 -20.08 22.02
CA GLY A 258 22.42 -21.39 22.44
C GLY A 258 21.82 -22.57 21.67
N PRO A 259 22.46 -23.77 21.78
CA PRO A 259 22.05 -24.97 21.06
C PRO A 259 20.62 -25.44 21.41
N GLY A 260 19.85 -25.83 20.40
CA GLY A 260 18.47 -26.33 20.59
C GLY A 260 17.44 -25.28 20.97
N SER A 261 17.79 -23.99 20.92
CA SER A 261 16.87 -22.88 21.23
C SER A 261 15.92 -22.57 20.11
N LEU A 262 16.28 -22.87 18.86
CA LEU A 262 15.47 -22.64 17.67
C LEU A 262 15.13 -23.95 16.97
N ASP A 263 13.94 -24.01 16.39
CA ASP A 263 13.48 -25.14 15.59
C ASP A 263 13.81 -24.94 14.10
N LEU A 264 13.96 -23.66 13.66
CA LEU A 264 14.23 -23.30 12.30
C LEU A 264 14.96 -21.95 12.22
N VAL A 265 15.89 -21.82 11.27
CA VAL A 265 16.47 -20.54 10.85
C VAL A 265 16.04 -20.26 9.43
N VAL A 266 15.58 -19.02 9.16
CA VAL A 266 15.09 -18.60 7.86
C VAL A 266 15.91 -17.40 7.36
N TRP A 267 16.40 -17.52 6.14
CA TRP A 267 17.01 -16.44 5.39
C TRP A 267 16.00 -15.86 4.41
N PRO A 268 16.04 -14.54 4.10
CA PRO A 268 15.14 -13.91 3.14
C PRO A 268 15.44 -14.30 1.70
N GLU A 269 14.57 -13.85 0.78
CA GLU A 269 14.80 -13.95 -0.67
C GLU A 269 16.14 -13.30 -1.06
N ASN A 270 16.82 -13.89 -2.06
CA ASN A 270 18.13 -13.45 -2.56
C ASN A 270 19.28 -13.51 -1.53
N SER A 271 19.16 -14.31 -0.51
CA SER A 271 20.23 -14.52 0.47
C SER A 271 21.33 -15.47 -0.02
N ALA A 272 21.04 -16.28 -1.03
CA ALA A 272 21.97 -17.18 -1.70
C ALA A 272 21.74 -17.13 -3.23
N ASP A 273 22.21 -16.08 -3.87
CA ASP A 273 22.04 -15.84 -5.32
C ASP A 273 22.73 -16.91 -6.19
N LEU A 274 23.79 -17.52 -5.66
CA LEU A 274 24.43 -18.68 -6.27
C LEU A 274 23.90 -19.95 -5.62
N ASP A 275 23.21 -20.79 -6.40
CA ASP A 275 22.63 -22.04 -5.89
C ASP A 275 23.70 -22.92 -5.24
N PRO A 276 23.60 -23.25 -3.95
CA PRO A 276 24.58 -24.07 -3.25
C PRO A 276 24.72 -25.49 -3.85
N ARG A 277 23.75 -25.96 -4.63
CA ARG A 277 23.81 -27.27 -5.31
C ARG A 277 24.74 -27.27 -6.53
N ASP A 278 24.90 -26.09 -7.17
CA ASP A 278 25.66 -25.92 -8.38
C ASP A 278 27.01 -25.20 -8.14
N TYR A 279 27.12 -24.43 -7.08
CA TYR A 279 28.31 -23.62 -6.78
C TYR A 279 28.96 -24.06 -5.45
N PRO A 280 30.12 -24.77 -5.50
CA PRO A 280 30.79 -25.27 -4.29
C PRO A 280 31.17 -24.20 -3.26
N ALA A 281 31.52 -22.98 -3.72
CA ALA A 281 31.82 -21.88 -2.83
C ALA A 281 30.60 -21.45 -2.00
N SER A 282 29.43 -21.37 -2.61
CA SER A 282 28.16 -21.08 -1.92
C SER A 282 27.79 -22.23 -0.98
N ALA A 283 27.95 -23.49 -1.43
CA ALA A 283 27.71 -24.67 -0.60
C ALA A 283 28.55 -24.68 0.69
N THR A 284 29.84 -24.32 0.60
CA THR A 284 30.72 -24.25 1.77
C THR A 284 30.23 -23.21 2.78
N ILE A 285 29.88 -22.01 2.31
CA ILE A 285 29.37 -20.92 3.17
C ILE A 285 28.08 -21.35 3.89
N VAL A 286 27.13 -21.94 3.15
CA VAL A 286 25.86 -22.39 3.72
C VAL A 286 26.09 -23.53 4.73
N ALA A 287 26.94 -24.50 4.41
CA ALA A 287 27.27 -25.60 5.31
C ALA A 287 27.95 -25.15 6.61
N GLU A 288 28.69 -24.06 6.58
CA GLU A 288 29.31 -23.47 7.77
C GLU A 288 28.31 -22.74 8.69
N ALA A 289 27.12 -22.42 8.19
CA ALA A 289 26.09 -21.71 8.94
C ALA A 289 25.16 -22.68 9.72
N GLY A 290 25.07 -23.94 9.32
CA GLY A 290 24.25 -24.99 9.95
C GLY A 290 25.10 -25.94 10.76
#